data_3bde4316218098040ff0410b6728d1f9
#
_entry.id   3bde4316218098040ff0410b6728d1f9
#
_cell.length_a   1.000
_cell.length_b   1.000
_cell.length_c   1.000
_cell.angle_alpha   90.00
_cell.angle_beta   90.00
_cell.angle_gamma   90.00
#
_symmetry.space_group_name_H-M   'P 1'
#
loop_
_entity.id
_entity.type
_entity.pdbx_description
1 polymer ?
#
loop_
_entity_poly.entity_id
_entity_poly.type
_entity_poly.pdbx_seq_one_letter_code
_entity_poly.pdbx_strand_id
1 'polypeptide(L)'
;MLQKVLLGLLAAVVALLLSPSVRFKFWNLNSEQENQKTDQNQTSFSDFEDLKRKIESITGKIIQMPNPRFIDSYLDSLSWTSNINIQTYELTEKNIKKHLKKLAEAGTQIRIMIENQKYQQYQNTFKQLQKEYAETPNIVIKSDQHMKTMYLHSKITLMDKSFWIQSSNLTHSTFAKNREHLFRSENPKILKNLTQLFEKDRSGKMLFRSDLHPNLVVCNINCREVITHLLSWAQHSIAIETQYLTDPQLFDILANQSEKLDLKMIFSNTESVSDLPSYFWNNKVRLMKKPYLHTKMILIDDEILLLGSMNLSANSLDNNREIWILINDPALIWEFEKSFAQDREKSNEM
;
A
#
# COMPACT_ATOMS: atom_id res chain seq x y z
N MET A 1 -1.29 13.20 -42.30
CA MET A 1 -0.15 12.75 -41.48
C MET A 1 0.56 13.93 -40.79
N LEU A 2 0.92 14.98 -41.51
CA LEU A 2 1.62 16.19 -40.96
C LEU A 2 0.84 16.88 -39.80
N GLN A 3 -0.48 17.01 -39.92
CA GLN A 3 -1.33 17.67 -38.92
C GLN A 3 -1.37 16.93 -37.57
N LYS A 4 -1.31 15.60 -37.57
CA LYS A 4 -1.24 14.80 -36.30
C LYS A 4 0.14 14.88 -35.66
N VAL A 5 1.20 15.04 -36.41
CA VAL A 5 2.57 15.22 -35.91
C VAL A 5 2.73 16.61 -35.33
N LEU A 6 2.15 17.67 -35.93
CA LEU A 6 2.18 19.03 -35.42
C LEU A 6 1.37 19.17 -34.11
N LEU A 7 0.19 18.53 -34.02
CA LEU A 7 -0.61 18.51 -32.79
C LEU A 7 0.11 17.74 -31.66
N GLY A 8 0.80 16.66 -31.98
CA GLY A 8 1.61 15.92 -31.00
C GLY A 8 2.80 16.73 -30.47
N LEU A 9 3.48 17.48 -31.35
CA LEU A 9 4.58 18.37 -30.95
C LEU A 9 4.10 19.56 -30.12
N LEU A 10 2.95 20.16 -30.46
CA LEU A 10 2.36 21.26 -29.68
C LEU A 10 1.93 20.80 -28.29
N ALA A 11 1.33 19.61 -28.18
CA ALA A 11 0.97 19.00 -26.90
C ALA A 11 2.19 18.70 -26.03
N ALA A 12 3.29 18.24 -26.62
CA ALA A 12 4.55 17.97 -25.90
C ALA A 12 5.21 19.27 -25.41
N VAL A 13 5.15 20.35 -26.19
CA VAL A 13 5.72 21.66 -25.79
C VAL A 13 4.87 22.30 -24.68
N VAL A 14 3.55 22.23 -24.77
CA VAL A 14 2.64 22.73 -23.72
C VAL A 14 2.83 21.92 -22.43
N ALA A 15 2.99 20.60 -22.50
CA ALA A 15 3.29 19.76 -21.34
C ALA A 15 4.63 20.11 -20.66
N LEU A 16 5.63 20.59 -21.38
CA LEU A 16 6.91 21.03 -20.84
C LEU A 16 6.83 22.34 -20.05
N LEU A 17 5.84 23.17 -20.31
CA LEU A 17 5.64 24.49 -19.68
C LEU A 17 4.71 24.44 -18.45
N LEU A 18 4.04 23.32 -18.20
CA LEU A 18 3.12 23.15 -17.09
C LEU A 18 3.84 22.73 -15.80
N SER A 19 3.27 23.08 -14.65
CA SER A 19 3.79 22.59 -13.37
C SER A 19 3.75 21.03 -13.28
N PRO A 20 4.59 20.39 -12.47
CA PRO A 20 4.65 18.92 -12.39
C PRO A 20 3.28 18.26 -12.13
N SER A 21 2.42 18.89 -11.32
CA SER A 21 1.06 18.42 -11.04
C SER A 21 0.12 18.48 -12.25
N VAL A 22 0.28 19.50 -13.10
CA VAL A 22 -0.53 19.67 -14.31
C VAL A 22 -0.03 18.77 -15.45
N ARG A 23 1.29 18.57 -15.55
CA ARG A 23 1.90 17.59 -16.46
C ARG A 23 1.40 16.18 -16.18
N PHE A 24 1.27 15.84 -14.91
CA PHE A 24 0.79 14.52 -14.49
C PHE A 24 -0.69 14.33 -14.83
N LYS A 25 -1.55 15.34 -14.62
CA LYS A 25 -2.97 15.30 -15.04
C LYS A 25 -3.13 15.16 -16.54
N PHE A 26 -2.34 15.90 -17.34
CA PHE A 26 -2.42 15.83 -18.81
C PHE A 26 -1.99 14.48 -19.37
N TRP A 27 -1.04 13.83 -18.70
CA TRP A 27 -0.54 12.50 -19.08
C TRP A 27 -1.55 11.39 -18.71
N ASN A 28 -2.21 11.51 -17.55
CA ASN A 28 -3.26 10.57 -17.14
C ASN A 28 -4.50 10.63 -18.04
N LEU A 29 -4.93 11.83 -18.47
CA LEU A 29 -6.07 11.97 -19.38
C LEU A 29 -5.84 11.22 -20.72
N ASN A 30 -4.61 11.20 -21.23
CA ASN A 30 -4.28 10.46 -22.45
C ASN A 30 -4.16 8.94 -22.21
N SER A 31 -3.71 8.50 -21.03
CA SER A 31 -3.63 7.08 -20.68
C SER A 31 -5.00 6.47 -20.35
N GLU A 32 -5.93 7.26 -19.80
CA GLU A 32 -7.30 6.84 -19.55
C GLU A 32 -8.09 6.61 -20.84
N GLN A 33 -7.87 7.42 -21.89
CA GLN A 33 -8.54 7.23 -23.18
C GLN A 33 -8.06 5.98 -23.93
N GLU A 34 -6.81 5.55 -23.76
CA GLU A 34 -6.30 4.30 -24.33
C GLU A 34 -6.72 3.07 -23.50
N ASN A 35 -6.79 3.19 -22.17
CA ASN A 35 -7.21 2.11 -21.28
C ASN A 35 -8.73 1.82 -21.32
N GLN A 36 -9.57 2.84 -21.54
CA GLN A 36 -11.02 2.67 -21.61
C GLN A 36 -11.51 1.85 -22.82
N LYS A 37 -10.69 1.66 -23.87
CA LYS A 37 -11.08 0.89 -25.05
C LYS A 37 -10.79 -0.61 -24.99
N THR A 38 -9.99 -1.08 -24.03
CA THR A 38 -9.54 -2.48 -24.00
C THR A 38 -9.94 -3.30 -22.80
N ASP A 39 -10.49 -2.70 -21.74
CA ASP A 39 -10.68 -3.42 -20.45
C ASP A 39 -12.12 -3.38 -19.89
N GLN A 40 -13.13 -3.20 -20.73
CA GLN A 40 -14.54 -3.11 -20.27
C GLN A 40 -15.15 -4.44 -19.77
N ASN A 41 -14.42 -5.57 -19.75
CA ASN A 41 -15.05 -6.88 -19.53
C ASN A 41 -14.50 -7.77 -18.42
N GLN A 42 -13.59 -7.37 -17.55
CA GLN A 42 -13.18 -8.27 -16.45
C GLN A 42 -12.79 -7.50 -15.17
N THR A 43 -13.48 -7.84 -14.08
CA THR A 43 -13.19 -7.55 -12.66
C THR A 43 -13.61 -6.20 -12.08
N SER A 44 -14.64 -5.53 -12.62
CA SER A 44 -15.38 -4.58 -11.79
C SER A 44 -16.30 -5.36 -10.85
N PHE A 45 -16.41 -4.94 -9.60
CA PHE A 45 -17.41 -5.43 -8.69
C PHE A 45 -18.69 -4.62 -8.94
N SER A 46 -19.85 -5.31 -9.10
CA SER A 46 -21.13 -4.62 -9.31
C SER A 46 -21.71 -4.03 -8.02
N ASP A 47 -21.43 -4.70 -6.91
CA ASP A 47 -21.91 -4.36 -5.56
C ASP A 47 -21.05 -5.07 -4.49
N PHE A 48 -21.37 -4.82 -3.20
CA PHE A 48 -20.66 -5.40 -2.07
C PHE A 48 -20.75 -6.94 -2.02
N GLU A 49 -21.91 -7.50 -2.37
CA GLU A 49 -22.11 -8.95 -2.40
C GLU A 49 -21.31 -9.62 -3.53
N ASP A 50 -21.19 -8.96 -4.68
CA ASP A 50 -20.35 -9.44 -5.77
C ASP A 50 -18.87 -9.45 -5.39
N LEU A 51 -18.41 -8.40 -4.71
CA LEU A 51 -17.07 -8.35 -4.15
C LEU A 51 -16.83 -9.50 -3.17
N LYS A 52 -17.74 -9.70 -2.20
CA LYS A 52 -17.63 -10.78 -1.22
C LYS A 52 -17.57 -12.17 -1.87
N ARG A 53 -18.31 -12.40 -2.94
CA ARG A 53 -18.28 -13.67 -3.68
C ARG A 53 -16.96 -13.89 -4.44
N LYS A 54 -16.33 -12.82 -4.92
CA LYS A 54 -15.11 -12.90 -5.73
C LYS A 54 -13.84 -12.99 -4.89
N ILE A 55 -13.81 -12.39 -3.70
CA ILE A 55 -12.65 -12.53 -2.81
C ILE A 55 -12.60 -13.93 -2.22
N GLU A 56 -11.40 -14.51 -2.19
CA GLU A 56 -11.17 -15.80 -1.57
C GLU A 56 -10.90 -15.62 -0.07
N SER A 57 -11.30 -16.61 0.75
CA SER A 57 -10.91 -16.65 2.16
C SER A 57 -9.41 -16.85 2.28
N ILE A 58 -8.77 -16.02 3.10
CA ILE A 58 -7.31 -16.02 3.26
C ILE A 58 -6.98 -16.21 4.72
N THR A 59 -6.28 -17.28 5.03
CA THR A 59 -5.68 -17.48 6.34
C THR A 59 -4.31 -16.82 6.43
N GLY A 60 -3.94 -16.43 7.64
CA GLY A 60 -2.65 -15.78 7.88
C GLY A 60 -2.47 -15.34 9.33
N LYS A 61 -1.58 -14.38 9.52
CA LYS A 61 -1.34 -13.73 10.82
C LYS A 61 -1.19 -12.24 10.63
N ILE A 62 -1.84 -11.47 11.46
CA ILE A 62 -1.63 -10.02 11.57
C ILE A 62 -0.71 -9.78 12.77
N ILE A 63 0.40 -9.08 12.54
CA ILE A 63 1.37 -8.75 13.58
C ILE A 63 1.32 -7.24 13.82
N GLN A 64 1.00 -6.87 15.05
CA GLN A 64 0.93 -5.48 15.48
C GLN A 64 2.29 -5.00 16.00
N MET A 65 2.69 -3.81 15.57
CA MET A 65 3.89 -3.10 16.05
C MET A 65 3.49 -1.90 16.94
N PRO A 66 4.38 -1.38 17.79
CA PRO A 66 5.76 -1.80 17.97
C PRO A 66 5.88 -3.13 18.73
N ASN A 67 6.75 -3.99 18.26
CA ASN A 67 7.15 -5.23 18.93
C ASN A 67 8.64 -5.49 18.65
N PRO A 68 9.55 -4.97 19.47
CA PRO A 68 10.99 -5.08 19.20
C PRO A 68 11.50 -6.52 19.12
N ARG A 69 10.86 -7.46 19.81
CA ARG A 69 11.25 -8.89 19.80
C ARG A 69 10.82 -9.59 18.50
N PHE A 70 9.89 -9.01 17.77
CA PHE A 70 9.37 -9.60 16.53
C PHE A 70 10.39 -9.55 15.39
N ILE A 71 11.41 -8.68 15.46
CA ILE A 71 12.45 -8.62 14.42
C ILE A 71 13.13 -9.98 14.22
N ASP A 72 13.42 -10.71 15.28
CA ASP A 72 14.03 -12.03 15.18
C ASP A 72 13.12 -13.01 14.43
N SER A 73 11.83 -13.04 14.76
CA SER A 73 10.84 -13.85 14.03
C SER A 73 10.68 -13.45 12.56
N TYR A 74 10.79 -12.14 12.27
CA TYR A 74 10.80 -11.66 10.88
C TYR A 74 12.03 -12.18 10.13
N LEU A 75 13.23 -12.07 10.72
CA LEU A 75 14.48 -12.57 10.14
C LEU A 75 14.43 -14.10 9.95
N ASP A 76 13.93 -14.83 10.94
CA ASP A 76 13.74 -16.29 10.84
C ASP A 76 12.83 -16.66 9.69
N SER A 77 11.77 -15.88 9.44
CA SER A 77 10.86 -16.12 8.31
C SER A 77 11.56 -16.03 6.95
N LEU A 78 12.65 -15.27 6.85
CA LEU A 78 13.47 -15.15 5.64
C LEU A 78 14.50 -16.25 5.47
N SER A 79 14.78 -17.03 6.53
CA SER A 79 15.96 -17.93 6.58
C SER A 79 15.78 -19.24 5.82
N TRP A 80 14.55 -19.64 5.52
CA TRP A 80 14.24 -20.95 4.94
C TRP A 80 13.67 -20.84 3.52
N THR A 81 14.28 -19.99 2.70
CA THR A 81 13.84 -19.76 1.33
C THR A 81 15.03 -19.63 0.39
N SER A 82 14.85 -20.06 -0.85
CA SER A 82 15.87 -19.93 -1.90
C SER A 82 15.74 -18.58 -2.63
N ASN A 83 14.56 -17.95 -2.57
CA ASN A 83 14.30 -16.70 -3.24
C ASN A 83 13.59 -15.70 -2.31
N ILE A 84 14.08 -14.46 -2.30
CA ILE A 84 13.46 -13.34 -1.59
C ILE A 84 13.29 -12.17 -2.56
N ASN A 85 12.05 -11.69 -2.70
CA ASN A 85 11.76 -10.48 -3.46
C ASN A 85 11.18 -9.44 -2.51
N ILE A 86 11.81 -8.28 -2.45
CA ILE A 86 11.40 -7.18 -1.58
C ILE A 86 11.02 -5.99 -2.48
N GLN A 87 9.85 -5.41 -2.22
CA GLN A 87 9.45 -4.12 -2.78
C GLN A 87 9.11 -3.20 -1.61
N THR A 88 9.82 -2.10 -1.48
CA THR A 88 9.68 -1.20 -0.34
C THR A 88 10.10 0.23 -0.68
N TYR A 89 9.53 1.19 0.05
CA TYR A 89 9.94 2.59 -0.05
C TYR A 89 11.30 2.84 0.62
N GLU A 90 11.55 2.19 1.78
CA GLU A 90 12.76 2.38 2.57
C GLU A 90 13.21 1.07 3.23
N LEU A 91 14.53 0.81 3.20
CA LEU A 91 15.20 -0.33 3.84
C LEU A 91 16.44 0.17 4.58
N THR A 92 16.30 0.47 5.87
CA THR A 92 17.36 1.04 6.70
C THR A 92 17.64 0.25 7.98
N GLU A 93 16.79 -0.76 8.31
CA GLU A 93 17.01 -1.60 9.50
C GLU A 93 18.29 -2.44 9.35
N LYS A 94 19.23 -2.22 10.27
CA LYS A 94 20.58 -2.78 10.19
C LYS A 94 20.59 -4.31 10.28
N ASN A 95 19.74 -4.89 11.14
CA ASN A 95 19.68 -6.34 11.32
C ASN A 95 19.12 -7.03 10.07
N ILE A 96 18.10 -6.44 9.43
CA ILE A 96 17.56 -6.95 8.17
C ILE A 96 18.64 -6.90 7.09
N LYS A 97 19.31 -5.77 6.92
CA LYS A 97 20.37 -5.63 5.91
C LYS A 97 21.51 -6.64 6.11
N LYS A 98 21.97 -6.79 7.35
CA LYS A 98 23.00 -7.79 7.68
C LYS A 98 22.54 -9.21 7.41
N HIS A 99 21.27 -9.52 7.72
CA HIS A 99 20.71 -10.84 7.51
C HIS A 99 20.56 -11.18 6.02
N LEU A 100 20.03 -10.23 5.22
CA LEU A 100 19.96 -10.39 3.76
C LEU A 100 21.34 -10.65 3.14
N LYS A 101 22.38 -9.92 3.58
CA LYS A 101 23.77 -10.17 3.14
C LYS A 101 24.20 -11.59 3.43
N LYS A 102 24.00 -12.07 4.68
CA LYS A 102 24.34 -13.44 5.09
C LYS A 102 23.62 -14.49 4.27
N LEU A 103 22.31 -14.31 4.01
CA LEU A 103 21.52 -15.24 3.21
C LEU A 103 22.01 -15.29 1.76
N ALA A 104 22.34 -14.15 1.17
CA ALA A 104 22.86 -14.07 -0.19
C ALA A 104 24.22 -14.73 -0.33
N GLU A 105 25.12 -14.54 0.64
CA GLU A 105 26.43 -15.22 0.72
C GLU A 105 26.24 -16.74 0.88
N ALA A 106 25.16 -17.19 1.50
CA ALA A 106 24.77 -18.60 1.61
C ALA A 106 24.05 -19.16 0.37
N GLY A 107 23.80 -18.36 -0.67
CA GLY A 107 23.23 -18.80 -1.95
C GLY A 107 21.79 -18.39 -2.20
N THR A 108 21.08 -17.74 -1.26
CA THR A 108 19.73 -17.24 -1.46
C THR A 108 19.72 -16.11 -2.52
N GLN A 109 18.83 -16.22 -3.50
CA GLN A 109 18.64 -15.21 -4.54
C GLN A 109 17.75 -14.07 -4.02
N ILE A 110 18.29 -12.86 -3.92
CA ILE A 110 17.59 -11.71 -3.33
C ILE A 110 17.44 -10.61 -4.38
N ARG A 111 16.21 -10.16 -4.58
CA ARG A 111 15.90 -9.06 -5.51
C ARG A 111 15.12 -7.98 -4.77
N ILE A 112 15.67 -6.77 -4.77
CA ILE A 112 15.11 -5.64 -4.06
C ILE A 112 14.72 -4.56 -5.08
N MET A 113 13.45 -4.16 -5.06
CA MET A 113 12.98 -2.94 -5.68
C MET A 113 12.77 -1.88 -4.61
N ILE A 114 13.36 -0.71 -4.82
CA ILE A 114 13.30 0.36 -3.84
C ILE A 114 13.05 1.71 -4.50
N GLU A 115 12.32 2.58 -3.79
CA GLU A 115 12.08 3.95 -4.21
C GLU A 115 13.42 4.71 -4.41
N ASN A 116 13.53 5.40 -5.54
CA ASN A 116 14.72 6.19 -5.85
C ASN A 116 14.71 7.59 -5.25
N GLN A 117 13.71 7.92 -4.46
CA GLN A 117 13.53 9.23 -3.81
C GLN A 117 13.76 10.40 -4.78
N LYS A 118 12.80 10.61 -5.65
CA LYS A 118 12.81 11.66 -6.69
C LYS A 118 12.95 13.08 -6.13
N TYR A 119 12.72 13.26 -4.83
CA TYR A 119 12.87 14.54 -4.12
C TYR A 119 14.10 14.50 -3.21
N GLN A 120 15.07 15.33 -3.50
CA GLN A 120 16.45 15.33 -2.99
C GLN A 120 16.64 15.60 -1.48
N GLN A 121 15.56 15.67 -0.69
CA GLN A 121 15.67 16.05 0.73
C GLN A 121 16.12 14.92 1.67
N TYR A 122 16.07 13.66 1.23
CA TYR A 122 16.46 12.51 2.04
C TYR A 122 17.65 11.77 1.42
N GLN A 123 18.48 11.16 2.26
CA GLN A 123 19.59 10.32 1.81
C GLN A 123 19.04 9.20 0.91
N ASN A 124 19.51 9.14 -0.33
CA ASN A 124 19.04 8.20 -1.33
C ASN A 124 19.36 6.75 -0.92
N THR A 125 18.39 6.07 -0.32
CA THR A 125 18.52 4.70 0.18
C THR A 125 18.92 3.73 -0.92
N PHE A 126 18.45 3.93 -2.16
CA PHE A 126 18.83 3.11 -3.31
C PHE A 126 20.35 3.13 -3.54
N LYS A 127 20.97 4.31 -3.62
CA LYS A 127 22.45 4.44 -3.81
C LYS A 127 23.24 3.85 -2.66
N GLN A 128 22.73 4.03 -1.42
CA GLN A 128 23.37 3.45 -0.23
C GLN A 128 23.36 1.92 -0.27
N LEU A 129 22.22 1.30 -0.60
CA LEU A 129 22.09 -0.15 -0.71
C LEU A 129 22.93 -0.70 -1.88
N GLN A 130 22.96 -0.01 -3.03
CA GLN A 130 23.83 -0.40 -4.13
C GLN A 130 25.31 -0.45 -3.71
N LYS A 131 25.76 0.56 -2.98
CA LYS A 131 27.13 0.59 -2.46
C LYS A 131 27.39 -0.50 -1.41
N GLU A 132 26.44 -0.69 -0.49
CA GLU A 132 26.55 -1.66 0.62
C GLU A 132 26.63 -3.10 0.12
N TYR A 133 25.89 -3.41 -0.96
CA TYR A 133 25.82 -4.77 -1.51
C TYR A 133 26.60 -4.96 -2.84
N ALA A 134 27.45 -4.00 -3.22
CA ALA A 134 28.15 -4.01 -4.51
C ALA A 134 28.92 -5.30 -4.78
N GLU A 135 29.54 -5.89 -3.74
CA GLU A 135 30.33 -7.11 -3.83
C GLU A 135 29.61 -8.34 -3.25
N THR A 136 28.32 -8.19 -2.87
CA THR A 136 27.55 -9.31 -2.30
C THR A 136 26.93 -10.11 -3.43
N PRO A 137 27.29 -11.40 -3.60
CA PRO A 137 26.68 -12.23 -4.62
C PRO A 137 25.18 -12.40 -4.35
N ASN A 138 24.42 -12.74 -5.40
CA ASN A 138 23.00 -13.08 -5.30
C ASN A 138 22.05 -11.99 -4.78
N ILE A 139 22.51 -10.73 -4.63
CA ILE A 139 21.65 -9.58 -4.38
C ILE A 139 21.61 -8.67 -5.60
N VAL A 140 20.40 -8.40 -6.09
CA VAL A 140 20.16 -7.46 -7.18
C VAL A 140 19.21 -6.37 -6.71
N ILE A 141 19.67 -5.11 -6.75
CA ILE A 141 18.87 -3.95 -6.36
C ILE A 141 18.50 -3.15 -7.62
N LYS A 142 17.24 -2.82 -7.73
CA LYS A 142 16.69 -2.00 -8.82
C LYS A 142 15.84 -0.86 -8.24
N SER A 143 15.94 0.32 -8.85
CA SER A 143 15.06 1.45 -8.51
C SER A 143 13.77 1.41 -9.33
N ASP A 144 12.82 2.24 -8.93
CA ASP A 144 11.53 2.44 -9.60
C ASP A 144 11.56 3.43 -10.77
N GLN A 145 12.74 3.96 -11.15
CA GLN A 145 12.89 5.02 -12.16
C GLN A 145 12.21 4.73 -13.50
N HIS A 146 12.07 3.44 -13.84
CA HIS A 146 11.43 2.98 -15.08
C HIS A 146 9.91 2.83 -14.95
N MET A 147 9.36 2.96 -13.72
CA MET A 147 7.92 2.87 -13.47
C MET A 147 7.24 4.20 -13.77
N LYS A 148 6.00 4.12 -14.23
CA LYS A 148 5.14 5.28 -14.50
C LYS A 148 4.33 5.70 -13.27
N THR A 149 4.88 5.52 -12.08
CA THR A 149 4.26 5.90 -10.80
C THR A 149 5.02 7.06 -10.19
N MET A 150 4.36 7.81 -9.30
CA MET A 150 5.02 8.90 -8.60
C MET A 150 6.03 8.38 -7.58
N TYR A 151 5.58 7.41 -6.76
CA TYR A 151 6.42 6.71 -5.80
C TYR A 151 6.19 5.20 -5.85
N LEU A 152 7.24 4.44 -5.61
CA LEU A 152 7.16 3.04 -5.24
C LEU A 152 6.94 2.97 -3.72
N HIS A 153 5.68 2.97 -3.30
CA HIS A 153 5.35 3.02 -1.89
C HIS A 153 4.74 1.72 -1.34
N SER A 154 4.61 0.69 -2.18
CA SER A 154 4.24 -0.67 -1.75
C SER A 154 5.30 -1.28 -0.83
N LYS A 155 4.87 -2.15 0.07
CA LYS A 155 5.71 -2.78 1.09
C LYS A 155 5.37 -4.26 1.16
N ILE A 156 6.07 -5.05 0.34
CA ILE A 156 5.90 -6.50 0.27
C ILE A 156 7.24 -7.22 0.37
N THR A 157 7.22 -8.40 0.98
CA THR A 157 8.34 -9.35 0.98
C THR A 157 7.80 -10.71 0.58
N LEU A 158 8.32 -11.24 -0.52
CA LEU A 158 7.87 -12.50 -1.11
C LEU A 158 8.97 -13.54 -0.96
N MET A 159 8.61 -14.72 -0.52
CA MET A 159 9.46 -15.89 -0.33
C MET A 159 8.90 -17.08 -1.12
N ASP A 160 9.59 -18.21 -1.15
CA ASP A 160 9.17 -19.36 -1.95
C ASP A 160 7.77 -19.88 -1.59
N LYS A 161 7.37 -19.81 -0.30
CA LYS A 161 6.11 -20.38 0.21
C LYS A 161 5.23 -19.42 0.98
N SER A 162 5.68 -18.19 1.20
CA SER A 162 4.93 -17.20 1.99
C SER A 162 5.23 -15.78 1.55
N PHE A 163 4.41 -14.84 2.01
CA PHE A 163 4.59 -13.43 1.74
C PHE A 163 4.20 -12.57 2.93
N TRP A 164 4.77 -11.37 2.96
CA TRP A 164 4.35 -10.28 3.83
C TRP A 164 3.75 -9.15 2.98
N ILE A 165 2.62 -8.61 3.42
CA ILE A 165 2.09 -7.30 3.00
C ILE A 165 2.09 -6.43 4.25
N GLN A 166 2.63 -5.20 4.16
CA GLN A 166 2.93 -4.40 5.35
C GLN A 166 2.45 -2.96 5.18
N SER A 167 2.04 -2.34 6.29
CA SER A 167 1.85 -0.88 6.33
C SER A 167 3.19 -0.13 6.43
N SER A 168 4.24 -0.83 6.83
CA SER A 168 5.52 -0.29 7.28
C SER A 168 6.64 -0.44 6.26
N ASN A 169 7.60 0.47 6.33
CA ASN A 169 8.93 0.31 5.74
C ASN A 169 9.79 -0.68 6.56
N LEU A 170 10.92 -1.11 5.99
CA LEU A 170 11.88 -1.95 6.70
C LEU A 170 12.91 -1.10 7.47
N THR A 171 12.43 -0.42 8.52
CA THR A 171 13.20 0.54 9.33
C THR A 171 13.18 0.19 10.81
N HIS A 172 14.12 0.73 11.58
CA HIS A 172 14.12 0.56 13.04
C HIS A 172 12.83 1.06 13.70
N SER A 173 12.28 2.18 13.22
CA SER A 173 11.04 2.75 13.77
C SER A 173 9.84 1.83 13.62
N THR A 174 9.79 1.01 12.58
CA THR A 174 8.75 0.00 12.38
C THR A 174 8.65 -0.97 13.56
N PHE A 175 9.78 -1.53 13.97
CA PHE A 175 9.80 -2.55 15.02
C PHE A 175 9.73 -1.97 16.43
N ALA A 176 10.29 -0.77 16.65
CA ALA A 176 10.54 -0.22 17.97
C ALA A 176 9.61 0.93 18.40
N LYS A 177 8.98 1.65 17.46
CA LYS A 177 8.33 2.94 17.76
C LYS A 177 6.95 3.13 17.18
N ASN A 178 6.72 2.69 15.93
CA ASN A 178 5.50 2.99 15.21
C ASN A 178 4.40 1.96 15.47
N ARG A 179 3.15 2.39 15.48
CA ARG A 179 2.00 1.52 15.29
C ARG A 179 1.90 1.17 13.82
N GLU A 180 2.15 -0.09 13.52
CA GLU A 180 2.09 -0.68 12.18
C GLU A 180 1.42 -2.05 12.24
N HIS A 181 0.96 -2.54 11.10
CA HIS A 181 0.47 -3.89 10.97
C HIS A 181 1.15 -4.59 9.80
N LEU A 182 1.57 -5.84 10.02
CA LEU A 182 2.19 -6.71 9.04
C LEU A 182 1.31 -7.95 8.89
N PHE A 183 0.91 -8.26 7.68
CA PHE A 183 0.16 -9.47 7.37
C PHE A 183 1.05 -10.50 6.70
N ARG A 184 1.09 -11.73 7.24
CA ARG A 184 1.79 -12.88 6.66
C ARG A 184 0.80 -13.95 6.25
N SER A 185 0.97 -14.48 5.05
CA SER A 185 0.18 -15.62 4.58
C SER A 185 1.02 -16.57 3.73
N GLU A 186 0.52 -17.79 3.60
CA GLU A 186 1.08 -18.85 2.76
C GLU A 186 0.12 -19.22 1.61
N ASN A 187 -0.88 -18.35 1.33
CA ASN A 187 -1.81 -18.59 0.23
C ASN A 187 -1.06 -18.61 -1.12
N PRO A 188 -1.03 -19.74 -1.83
CA PRO A 188 -0.20 -19.91 -3.01
C PRO A 188 -0.69 -19.12 -4.22
N LYS A 189 -2.00 -18.84 -4.32
CA LYS A 189 -2.57 -18.09 -5.45
C LYS A 189 -2.19 -16.61 -5.34
N ILE A 190 -2.30 -16.05 -4.14
CA ILE A 190 -1.92 -14.65 -3.88
C ILE A 190 -0.42 -14.49 -4.00
N LEU A 191 0.38 -15.40 -3.43
CA LEU A 191 1.84 -15.38 -3.58
C LEU A 191 2.25 -15.39 -5.06
N LYS A 192 1.65 -16.28 -5.86
CA LYS A 192 1.90 -16.35 -7.31
C LYS A 192 1.56 -15.03 -7.99
N ASN A 193 0.41 -14.42 -7.65
CA ASN A 193 0.00 -13.15 -8.23
C ASN A 193 0.91 -11.99 -7.81
N LEU A 194 1.25 -11.88 -6.53
CA LEU A 194 2.22 -10.88 -6.04
C LEU A 194 3.59 -11.02 -6.71
N THR A 195 4.04 -12.27 -6.96
CA THR A 195 5.28 -12.50 -7.68
C THR A 195 5.19 -12.03 -9.14
N GLN A 196 4.07 -12.25 -9.81
CA GLN A 196 3.84 -11.73 -11.16
C GLN A 196 3.81 -10.19 -11.19
N LEU A 197 3.17 -9.55 -10.19
CA LEU A 197 3.16 -8.10 -10.03
C LEU A 197 4.58 -7.56 -9.85
N PHE A 198 5.35 -8.17 -8.94
CA PHE A 198 6.75 -7.80 -8.71
C PHE A 198 7.59 -7.89 -9.99
N GLU A 199 7.44 -8.97 -10.78
CA GLU A 199 8.18 -9.12 -12.05
C GLU A 199 7.77 -8.09 -13.10
N LYS A 200 6.48 -7.77 -13.20
CA LYS A 200 6.00 -6.72 -14.11
C LYS A 200 6.55 -5.35 -13.69
N ASP A 201 6.41 -4.99 -12.42
CA ASP A 201 6.98 -3.74 -11.89
C ASP A 201 8.49 -3.68 -12.13
N ARG A 202 9.21 -4.78 -11.84
CA ARG A 202 10.67 -4.85 -12.02
C ARG A 202 11.10 -4.76 -13.47
N SER A 203 10.32 -5.27 -14.40
CA SER A 203 10.63 -5.22 -15.85
C SER A 203 10.07 -3.97 -16.55
N GLY A 204 9.30 -3.12 -15.87
CA GLY A 204 8.63 -1.95 -16.45
C GLY A 204 7.47 -2.32 -17.37
N LYS A 205 6.94 -3.53 -17.25
CA LYS A 205 5.76 -3.96 -18.01
C LYS A 205 4.50 -3.37 -17.37
N MET A 206 3.54 -3.03 -18.23
CA MET A 206 2.26 -2.53 -17.76
C MET A 206 1.51 -3.59 -16.95
N LEU A 207 0.86 -3.14 -15.88
CA LEU A 207 -0.10 -3.90 -15.12
C LEU A 207 -1.51 -3.51 -15.57
N PHE A 208 -2.36 -4.51 -15.73
CA PHE A 208 -3.77 -4.34 -16.03
C PHE A 208 -4.62 -4.90 -14.87
N ARG A 209 -5.87 -4.50 -14.80
CA ARG A 209 -6.81 -5.01 -13.80
C ARG A 209 -6.96 -6.54 -13.87
N SER A 210 -6.99 -7.10 -15.08
CA SER A 210 -7.03 -8.54 -15.34
C SER A 210 -5.81 -9.33 -14.80
N ASP A 211 -4.73 -8.65 -14.47
CA ASP A 211 -3.56 -9.26 -13.84
C ASP A 211 -3.73 -9.45 -12.33
N LEU A 212 -4.76 -8.85 -11.72
CA LEU A 212 -4.90 -8.79 -10.26
C LEU A 212 -5.74 -9.94 -9.73
N HIS A 213 -5.26 -10.55 -8.64
CA HIS A 213 -6.10 -11.43 -7.82
C HIS A 213 -7.23 -10.60 -7.17
N PRO A 214 -8.47 -11.13 -7.05
CA PRO A 214 -9.61 -10.38 -6.47
C PRO A 214 -9.35 -9.80 -5.07
N ASN A 215 -8.51 -10.45 -4.28
CA ASN A 215 -8.12 -9.95 -2.96
C ASN A 215 -7.06 -8.84 -2.98
N LEU A 216 -6.51 -8.46 -4.13
CA LEU A 216 -5.46 -7.44 -4.20
C LEU A 216 -6.01 -6.10 -4.72
N VAL A 217 -5.69 -5.06 -3.98
CA VAL A 217 -5.94 -3.68 -4.35
C VAL A 217 -4.59 -3.03 -4.64
N VAL A 218 -4.41 -2.61 -5.90
CA VAL A 218 -3.16 -2.04 -6.39
C VAL A 218 -3.39 -0.63 -6.89
N CYS A 219 -2.75 0.36 -6.26
CA CYS A 219 -2.97 1.74 -6.61
C CYS A 219 -2.40 2.08 -7.98
N ASN A 220 -3.04 3.04 -8.63
CA ASN A 220 -3.03 3.39 -10.04
C ASN A 220 -3.56 2.31 -11.01
N ILE A 221 -4.21 1.23 -10.50
CA ILE A 221 -4.91 0.21 -11.30
C ILE A 221 -6.39 0.13 -10.89
N ASN A 222 -6.69 -0.28 -9.62
CA ASN A 222 -8.07 -0.47 -9.14
C ASN A 222 -8.34 0.20 -7.78
N CYS A 223 -7.36 0.87 -7.20
CA CYS A 223 -7.37 1.32 -5.82
C CYS A 223 -8.52 2.28 -5.52
N ARG A 224 -8.59 3.39 -6.25
CA ARG A 224 -9.62 4.41 -6.05
C ARG A 224 -11.03 3.82 -6.15
N GLU A 225 -11.27 3.06 -7.21
CA GLU A 225 -12.58 2.43 -7.42
C GLU A 225 -12.96 1.49 -6.27
N VAL A 226 -12.07 0.56 -5.91
CA VAL A 226 -12.37 -0.42 -4.85
C VAL A 226 -12.60 0.28 -3.51
N ILE A 227 -11.76 1.26 -3.15
CA ILE A 227 -11.90 1.96 -1.85
C ILE A 227 -13.17 2.81 -1.82
N THR A 228 -13.45 3.58 -2.88
CA THR A 228 -14.66 4.41 -2.93
C THR A 228 -15.93 3.56 -2.89
N HIS A 229 -15.96 2.43 -3.59
CA HIS A 229 -17.09 1.51 -3.58
C HIS A 229 -17.29 0.89 -2.20
N LEU A 230 -16.24 0.33 -1.58
CA LEU A 230 -16.33 -0.28 -0.26
C LEU A 230 -16.86 0.70 0.79
N LEU A 231 -16.32 1.92 0.83
CA LEU A 231 -16.80 2.94 1.76
C LEU A 231 -18.25 3.36 1.46
N SER A 232 -18.64 3.43 0.18
CA SER A 232 -20.00 3.81 -0.22
C SER A 232 -21.02 2.70 0.02
N TRP A 233 -20.63 1.43 -0.08
CA TRP A 233 -21.50 0.27 0.08
C TRP A 233 -21.68 -0.17 1.54
N ALA A 234 -20.86 0.32 2.45
CA ALA A 234 -20.96 0.03 3.87
C ALA A 234 -22.39 0.29 4.39
N GLN A 235 -22.94 -0.64 5.19
CA GLN A 235 -24.32 -0.60 5.68
C GLN A 235 -24.42 -0.49 7.20
N HIS A 236 -23.38 -0.88 7.95
CA HIS A 236 -23.43 -0.98 9.41
C HIS A 236 -22.29 -0.22 10.09
N SER A 237 -21.06 -0.48 9.69
CA SER A 237 -19.89 0.07 10.36
C SER A 237 -18.71 0.33 9.43
N ILE A 238 -17.92 1.35 9.77
CA ILE A 238 -16.61 1.62 9.17
C ILE A 238 -15.63 1.93 10.29
N ALA A 239 -14.57 1.14 10.43
CA ALA A 239 -13.46 1.41 11.31
C ALA A 239 -12.20 1.71 10.50
N ILE A 240 -11.58 2.87 10.72
CA ILE A 240 -10.38 3.31 10.00
C ILE A 240 -9.25 3.57 10.99
N GLU A 241 -8.10 2.97 10.75
CA GLU A 241 -6.87 3.26 11.44
C GLU A 241 -5.79 3.61 10.41
N THR A 242 -5.45 4.89 10.30
CA THR A 242 -4.54 5.38 9.27
C THR A 242 -3.72 6.58 9.73
N GLN A 243 -2.57 6.77 9.08
CA GLN A 243 -1.69 7.90 9.38
C GLN A 243 -2.38 9.23 9.12
N TYR A 244 -3.03 9.39 7.97
CA TYR A 244 -3.80 10.57 7.60
C TYR A 244 -4.85 10.27 6.51
N LEU A 245 -5.82 11.18 6.41
CA LEU A 245 -6.86 11.19 5.39
C LEU A 245 -6.91 12.61 4.79
N THR A 246 -6.61 12.74 3.51
CA THR A 246 -6.55 14.03 2.79
C THR A 246 -7.18 13.99 1.40
N ASP A 247 -7.82 12.87 1.02
CA ASP A 247 -8.52 12.74 -0.25
C ASP A 247 -9.93 13.36 -0.14
N PRO A 248 -10.29 14.37 -0.95
CA PRO A 248 -11.59 15.04 -0.84
C PRO A 248 -12.78 14.13 -1.14
N GLN A 249 -12.65 13.21 -2.10
CA GLN A 249 -13.72 12.27 -2.44
C GLN A 249 -14.01 11.31 -1.29
N LEU A 250 -12.96 10.82 -0.61
CA LEU A 250 -13.15 9.97 0.56
C LEU A 250 -13.76 10.75 1.74
N PHE A 251 -13.44 12.04 1.88
CA PHE A 251 -14.14 12.89 2.85
C PHE A 251 -15.64 12.95 2.60
N ASP A 252 -16.05 13.24 1.38
CA ASP A 252 -17.47 13.34 1.02
C ASP A 252 -18.21 12.02 1.27
N ILE A 253 -17.61 10.90 0.91
CA ILE A 253 -18.19 9.58 1.16
C ILE A 253 -18.34 9.32 2.67
N LEU A 254 -17.27 9.52 3.44
CA LEU A 254 -17.29 9.28 4.88
C LEU A 254 -18.23 10.25 5.61
N ALA A 255 -18.36 11.51 5.14
CA ALA A 255 -19.34 12.45 5.64
C ALA A 255 -20.76 11.92 5.49
N ASN A 256 -21.12 11.48 4.28
CA ASN A 256 -22.43 10.93 3.99
C ASN A 256 -22.72 9.64 4.79
N GLN A 257 -21.70 8.80 5.00
CA GLN A 257 -21.83 7.57 5.79
C GLN A 257 -21.89 7.84 7.29
N SER A 258 -21.24 8.90 7.78
CA SER A 258 -21.14 9.20 9.20
C SER A 258 -22.50 9.47 9.88
N GLU A 259 -23.51 9.84 9.11
CA GLU A 259 -24.88 10.06 9.59
C GLU A 259 -25.69 8.77 9.70
N LYS A 260 -25.26 7.71 9.02
CA LYS A 260 -26.00 6.47 8.84
C LYS A 260 -25.40 5.28 9.56
N LEU A 261 -24.07 5.28 9.75
CA LEU A 261 -23.29 4.14 10.19
C LEU A 261 -22.51 4.42 11.47
N ASP A 262 -22.09 3.35 12.15
CA ASP A 262 -21.08 3.44 13.22
C ASP A 262 -19.69 3.68 12.60
N LEU A 263 -19.32 4.96 12.49
CA LEU A 263 -18.03 5.37 11.95
C LEU A 263 -17.04 5.67 13.08
N LYS A 264 -15.91 4.96 13.08
CA LYS A 264 -14.81 5.14 14.06
C LYS A 264 -13.48 5.30 13.34
N MET A 265 -12.74 6.34 13.65
CA MET A 265 -11.46 6.64 13.01
C MET A 265 -10.38 6.97 14.03
N ILE A 266 -9.15 6.50 13.77
CA ILE A 266 -7.95 6.84 14.55
C ILE A 266 -6.87 7.36 13.58
N PHE A 267 -6.30 8.52 13.89
CA PHE A 267 -5.25 9.18 13.11
C PHE A 267 -4.01 9.49 13.95
N SER A 268 -2.91 9.82 13.29
CA SER A 268 -1.63 10.06 13.97
C SER A 268 -1.58 11.39 14.74
N ASN A 269 -2.13 12.46 14.18
CA ASN A 269 -2.10 13.81 14.77
C ASN A 269 -3.16 14.73 14.14
N THR A 270 -3.26 15.97 14.64
CA THR A 270 -4.22 16.97 14.16
C THR A 270 -3.97 17.42 12.73
N GLU A 271 -2.71 17.50 12.28
CA GLU A 271 -2.38 17.88 10.90
C GLU A 271 -2.88 16.84 9.89
N SER A 272 -2.96 15.58 10.33
CA SER A 272 -3.46 14.47 9.51
C SER A 272 -4.94 14.58 9.17
N VAL A 273 -5.66 15.47 9.85
CA VAL A 273 -7.12 15.62 9.78
C VAL A 273 -7.55 17.10 9.80
N SER A 274 -6.62 18.03 9.52
CA SER A 274 -6.89 19.48 9.56
C SER A 274 -8.06 19.89 8.66
N ASP A 275 -8.25 19.19 7.58
CA ASP A 275 -9.28 19.48 6.58
C ASP A 275 -10.62 18.78 6.87
N LEU A 276 -10.69 17.95 7.94
CA LEU A 276 -11.93 17.30 8.35
C LEU A 276 -12.91 18.34 8.93
N PRO A 277 -14.15 18.39 8.45
CA PRO A 277 -15.20 19.21 9.02
C PRO A 277 -15.47 18.88 10.50
N SER A 278 -15.83 19.89 11.29
CA SER A 278 -16.00 19.76 12.75
C SER A 278 -17.04 18.72 13.21
N TYR A 279 -18.03 18.40 12.35
CA TYR A 279 -19.03 17.38 12.68
C TYR A 279 -18.49 15.94 12.71
N PHE A 280 -17.28 15.69 12.16
CA PHE A 280 -16.59 14.40 12.33
C PHE A 280 -15.98 14.21 13.72
N TRP A 281 -15.79 15.31 14.47
CA TRP A 281 -14.99 15.32 15.71
C TRP A 281 -15.72 14.66 16.89
N ASN A 282 -17.04 14.66 16.90
CA ASN A 282 -17.84 14.13 18.01
C ASN A 282 -17.74 12.60 18.09
N ASN A 283 -16.88 12.10 18.98
CA ASN A 283 -16.67 10.66 19.31
C ASN A 283 -16.27 9.74 18.12
N LYS A 284 -16.22 10.23 16.89
CA LYS A 284 -15.87 9.43 15.71
C LYS A 284 -14.37 9.42 15.46
N VAL A 285 -13.69 10.54 15.69
CA VAL A 285 -12.26 10.72 15.46
C VAL A 285 -11.48 10.71 16.75
N ARG A 286 -10.38 9.96 16.77
CA ARG A 286 -9.41 9.96 17.86
C ARG A 286 -8.00 10.10 17.32
N LEU A 287 -7.07 10.59 18.15
CA LEU A 287 -5.68 10.80 17.78
C LEU A 287 -4.75 9.93 18.61
N MET A 288 -3.95 9.11 17.93
CA MET A 288 -2.90 8.30 18.57
C MET A 288 -1.52 8.89 18.27
N LYS A 289 -0.95 9.60 19.24
CA LYS A 289 0.39 10.19 19.12
C LYS A 289 1.52 9.23 19.51
N LYS A 290 1.23 8.30 20.45
CA LYS A 290 2.19 7.32 20.97
C LYS A 290 1.51 5.98 21.21
N PRO A 291 2.01 4.90 20.54
CA PRO A 291 3.03 4.91 19.49
C PRO A 291 2.61 5.76 18.29
N TYR A 292 3.55 6.26 17.49
CA TYR A 292 3.23 7.04 16.28
C TYR A 292 2.45 6.17 15.30
N LEU A 293 1.23 6.60 14.99
CA LEU A 293 0.34 5.84 14.12
C LEU A 293 0.78 5.96 12.66
N HIS A 294 1.21 4.85 12.09
CA HIS A 294 1.62 4.77 10.69
C HIS A 294 0.97 3.60 9.95
N THR A 295 0.10 2.85 10.62
CA THR A 295 -0.68 1.78 9.99
C THR A 295 -1.70 2.33 8.98
N LYS A 296 -2.22 1.47 8.10
CA LYS A 296 -3.25 1.76 7.12
C LYS A 296 -4.17 0.55 7.05
N MET A 297 -5.29 0.64 7.76
CA MET A 297 -6.30 -0.42 7.83
C MET A 297 -7.70 0.18 7.77
N ILE A 298 -8.61 -0.54 7.12
CA ILE A 298 -10.03 -0.21 7.05
C ILE A 298 -10.81 -1.51 7.25
N LEU A 299 -11.76 -1.51 8.17
CA LEU A 299 -12.73 -2.59 8.33
C LEU A 299 -14.11 -2.07 7.93
N ILE A 300 -14.80 -2.82 7.07
CA ILE A 300 -16.14 -2.51 6.58
C ILE A 300 -17.11 -3.59 7.07
N ASP A 301 -18.17 -3.17 7.76
CA ASP A 301 -19.32 -4.00 8.21
C ASP A 301 -18.90 -5.24 9.02
N ASP A 302 -17.72 -5.21 9.66
CA ASP A 302 -17.11 -6.33 10.37
C ASP A 302 -16.92 -7.59 9.48
N GLU A 303 -16.90 -7.41 8.15
CA GLU A 303 -16.83 -8.48 7.15
C GLU A 303 -15.60 -8.39 6.25
N ILE A 304 -15.13 -7.19 5.90
CA ILE A 304 -14.00 -6.98 4.98
C ILE A 304 -12.96 -6.09 5.62
N LEU A 305 -11.80 -6.66 5.90
CA LEU A 305 -10.63 -5.93 6.39
C LEU A 305 -9.66 -5.65 5.25
N LEU A 306 -9.25 -4.40 5.12
CA LEU A 306 -8.20 -3.96 4.21
C LEU A 306 -6.94 -3.62 5.00
N LEU A 307 -5.81 -4.11 4.56
CA LEU A 307 -4.49 -3.83 5.13
C LEU A 307 -3.46 -3.62 4.04
N GLY A 308 -2.61 -2.61 4.18
CA GLY A 308 -1.50 -2.40 3.25
C GLY A 308 -0.77 -1.08 3.40
N SER A 309 -0.22 -0.59 2.31
CA SER A 309 0.74 0.52 2.31
C SER A 309 0.13 1.90 2.04
N MET A 310 -1.09 1.98 1.49
CA MET A 310 -1.69 3.21 0.97
C MET A 310 -2.18 4.13 2.09
N ASN A 311 -1.78 5.38 2.06
CA ASN A 311 -2.44 6.44 2.80
C ASN A 311 -3.74 6.89 2.09
N LEU A 312 -4.71 7.41 2.83
CA LEU A 312 -5.98 7.88 2.26
C LEU A 312 -5.83 9.30 1.66
N SER A 313 -5.00 9.39 0.63
CA SER A 313 -4.72 10.64 -0.10
C SER A 313 -4.83 10.42 -1.61
N ALA A 314 -5.19 11.48 -2.35
CA ALA A 314 -5.28 11.41 -3.80
C ALA A 314 -3.98 10.91 -4.45
N ASN A 315 -2.83 11.33 -3.92
CA ASN A 315 -1.54 10.87 -4.44
C ASN A 315 -1.32 9.36 -4.25
N SER A 316 -1.68 8.80 -3.10
CA SER A 316 -1.56 7.36 -2.86
C SER A 316 -2.55 6.56 -3.68
N LEU A 317 -3.80 7.03 -3.82
CA LEU A 317 -4.85 6.35 -4.57
C LEU A 317 -4.56 6.28 -6.08
N ASP A 318 -4.06 7.39 -6.66
CA ASP A 318 -4.02 7.55 -8.11
C ASP A 318 -2.62 7.46 -8.71
N ASN A 319 -1.58 7.80 -7.95
CA ASN A 319 -0.27 8.08 -8.51
C ASN A 319 0.84 7.16 -8.02
N ASN A 320 0.75 6.67 -6.80
CA ASN A 320 1.75 5.77 -6.24
C ASN A 320 1.54 4.32 -6.68
N ARG A 321 2.61 3.51 -6.60
CA ARG A 321 2.47 2.06 -6.51
C ARG A 321 2.30 1.68 -5.05
N GLU A 322 1.08 1.31 -4.67
CA GLU A 322 0.72 0.78 -3.36
C GLU A 322 0.10 -0.60 -3.52
N ILE A 323 0.15 -1.43 -2.50
CA ILE A 323 -0.50 -2.74 -2.49
C ILE A 323 -1.23 -2.91 -1.16
N TRP A 324 -2.52 -3.26 -1.26
CA TRP A 324 -3.37 -3.65 -0.15
C TRP A 324 -3.98 -5.02 -0.39
N ILE A 325 -4.38 -5.68 0.67
CA ILE A 325 -5.06 -6.97 0.64
C ILE A 325 -6.44 -6.87 1.29
N LEU A 326 -7.43 -7.49 0.66
CA LEU A 326 -8.78 -7.70 1.18
C LEU A 326 -8.81 -9.04 1.92
N ILE A 327 -9.21 -9.01 3.19
CA ILE A 327 -9.27 -10.14 4.10
C ILE A 327 -10.70 -10.27 4.61
N ASN A 328 -11.29 -11.47 4.48
CA ASN A 328 -12.63 -11.82 4.97
C ASN A 328 -12.60 -13.00 5.98
N ASP A 329 -11.43 -13.30 6.54
CA ASP A 329 -11.28 -14.32 7.57
C ASP A 329 -11.75 -13.76 8.92
N PRO A 330 -12.77 -14.37 9.58
CA PRO A 330 -13.34 -13.84 10.82
C PRO A 330 -12.35 -13.79 11.99
N ALA A 331 -11.36 -14.69 12.03
CA ALA A 331 -10.37 -14.69 13.10
C ALA A 331 -9.41 -13.51 12.96
N LEU A 332 -9.00 -13.18 11.72
CA LEU A 332 -8.15 -12.01 11.45
C LEU A 332 -8.90 -10.70 11.65
N ILE A 333 -10.19 -10.65 11.30
CA ILE A 333 -11.06 -9.50 11.56
C ILE A 333 -11.17 -9.26 13.07
N TRP A 334 -11.45 -10.30 13.84
CA TRP A 334 -11.51 -10.22 15.30
C TRP A 334 -10.18 -9.75 15.93
N GLU A 335 -9.03 -10.23 15.42
CA GLU A 335 -7.72 -9.73 15.86
C GLU A 335 -7.56 -8.23 15.62
N PHE A 336 -8.01 -7.74 14.47
CA PHE A 336 -8.00 -6.31 14.17
C PHE A 336 -8.93 -5.54 15.09
N GLU A 337 -10.19 -5.94 15.24
CA GLU A 337 -11.17 -5.27 16.12
C GLU A 337 -10.66 -5.13 17.54
N LYS A 338 -10.07 -6.20 18.07
CA LYS A 338 -9.44 -6.19 19.39
C LYS A 338 -8.31 -5.17 19.47
N SER A 339 -7.43 -5.13 18.47
CA SER A 339 -6.33 -4.18 18.43
C SER A 339 -6.83 -2.74 18.27
N PHE A 340 -7.80 -2.53 17.40
CA PHE A 340 -8.43 -1.23 17.15
C PHE A 340 -9.11 -0.68 18.40
N ALA A 341 -9.85 -1.51 19.15
CA ALA A 341 -10.47 -1.13 20.41
C ALA A 341 -9.41 -0.67 21.44
N GLN A 342 -8.33 -1.42 21.60
CA GLN A 342 -7.21 -1.06 22.48
C GLN A 342 -6.53 0.25 22.07
N ASP A 343 -6.37 0.47 20.75
CA ASP A 343 -5.75 1.68 20.23
C ASP A 343 -6.69 2.87 20.40
N ARG A 344 -7.99 2.66 20.26
CA ARG A 344 -8.99 3.68 20.51
C ARG A 344 -9.03 4.10 21.98
N GLU A 345 -8.92 3.16 22.92
CA GLU A 345 -8.83 3.47 24.36
C GLU A 345 -7.59 4.31 24.72
N LYS A 346 -6.46 4.05 24.04
CA LYS A 346 -5.19 4.79 24.24
C LYS A 346 -5.15 6.13 23.49
N SER A 347 -6.08 6.36 22.61
CA SER A 347 -6.17 7.57 21.78
C SER A 347 -6.91 8.68 22.50
N ASN A 348 -6.52 9.93 22.23
CA ASN A 348 -7.20 11.10 22.78
C ASN A 348 -8.39 11.48 21.89
N GLU A 349 -9.46 11.94 22.52
CA GLU A 349 -10.54 12.66 21.83
C GLU A 349 -10.03 13.98 21.26
N MET A 350 -10.61 14.39 20.15
CA MET A 350 -10.34 15.69 19.54
C MET A 350 -11.30 16.73 20.06
#